data_24dfced94f5a81266cd90f221f5efc70
#
_entry.id   24dfced94f5a81266cd90f221f5efc70
#
_cell.length_a   1.000
_cell.length_b   1.000
_cell.length_c   1.000
_cell.angle_alpha   90.00
_cell.angle_beta   90.00
_cell.angle_gamma   90.00
#
_symmetry.space_group_name_H-M   'P 1'
#
loop_
_entity.id
_entity.type
_entity.pdbx_description
1 polymer ?
#
loop_
_entity_poly.entity_id
_entity_poly.type
_entity_poly.pdbx_seq_one_letter_code
_entity_poly.pdbx_strand_id
1 'polypeptide(L)'
;MLPALPAHRSVVPTDSLSRTPDYDHPPVIRVSLVVGWAEPLQNLGEFADRLQAALGPEWTERSATSAGVWRLSNVLQDGCVQLGATTLEVLWLGDAGSRYPHYETLRDGFVTAWVTLARENLRATKWSVTYVNRIPQGTVWQTPADWSFCRLLPSLSLPSTAATVRQMHSRWDLAVTGSHAEISIELQHGGSEASGAEALWLSLNCHGPVADCETGLLDGLDFGRLQIVRTFREIMTPAANAYWGLLPHRSAVEGP
;
A
#
# COMPACT_ATOMS: atom_id res chain seq x y z
N MET A 1 29.19 9.69 33.60
CA MET A 1 27.85 10.32 33.49
C MET A 1 27.79 10.94 32.09
N LEU A 2 27.21 10.23 31.13
CA LEU A 2 27.08 10.69 29.76
C LEU A 2 25.81 11.52 29.63
N PRO A 3 25.80 12.65 28.92
CA PRO A 3 24.61 13.48 28.75
C PRO A 3 23.58 12.75 27.90
N ALA A 4 22.31 12.79 28.33
CA ALA A 4 21.19 12.25 27.56
C ALA A 4 21.03 13.01 26.25
N LEU A 5 20.98 12.29 25.14
CA LEU A 5 20.65 12.83 23.83
C LEU A 5 19.22 13.37 23.85
N PRO A 6 18.95 14.54 23.28
CA PRO A 6 17.61 15.09 23.20
C PRO A 6 16.75 14.21 22.31
N ALA A 7 15.57 13.85 22.77
CA ALA A 7 14.54 13.15 21.99
C ALA A 7 14.14 14.02 20.79
N HIS A 8 14.54 13.63 19.59
CA HIS A 8 14.06 14.22 18.36
C HIS A 8 12.57 13.93 18.22
N ARG A 9 11.73 14.90 18.56
CA ARG A 9 10.34 14.94 18.14
C ARG A 9 10.31 15.11 16.60
N SER A 10 10.16 14.02 15.89
CA SER A 10 9.82 14.08 14.47
C SER A 10 8.32 14.39 14.36
N VAL A 11 7.98 15.66 14.44
CA VAL A 11 6.64 16.14 14.08
C VAL A 11 6.64 16.23 12.56
N VAL A 12 6.05 15.24 11.87
CA VAL A 12 5.70 15.38 10.46
C VAL A 12 4.63 16.48 10.40
N PRO A 13 4.88 17.60 9.72
CA PRO A 13 3.88 18.65 9.64
C PRO A 13 2.63 18.13 8.94
N THR A 14 1.47 18.33 9.52
CA THR A 14 0.15 17.96 8.94
C THR A 14 -0.07 18.59 7.55
N ASP A 15 0.62 19.69 7.26
CA ASP A 15 0.64 20.35 5.95
C ASP A 15 1.27 19.53 4.81
N SER A 16 2.00 18.46 5.13
CA SER A 16 2.66 17.63 4.11
C SER A 16 1.69 16.65 3.42
N LEU A 17 0.57 16.32 4.03
CA LEU A 17 -0.44 15.42 3.45
C LEU A 17 -1.15 16.06 2.25
N SER A 18 -1.39 17.38 2.29
CA SER A 18 -1.98 18.14 1.18
C SER A 18 -1.06 18.26 -0.05
N ARG A 19 0.20 17.87 0.08
CA ARG A 19 1.25 17.96 -0.96
C ARG A 19 1.66 16.61 -1.54
N THR A 20 0.93 15.55 -1.25
CA THR A 20 1.23 14.24 -1.84
C THR A 20 0.88 14.26 -3.33
N PRO A 21 1.80 13.84 -4.22
CA PRO A 21 1.47 13.68 -5.62
C PRO A 21 0.29 12.72 -5.77
N ASP A 22 -0.62 13.03 -6.66
CA ASP A 22 -1.73 12.16 -7.01
C ASP A 22 -1.72 11.84 -8.50
N TYR A 23 -2.40 10.78 -8.90
CA TYR A 23 -2.48 10.32 -10.27
C TYR A 23 -3.96 10.17 -10.66
N ASP A 24 -4.32 10.59 -11.86
CA ASP A 24 -5.69 10.46 -12.38
C ASP A 24 -6.11 8.99 -12.53
N HIS A 25 -5.18 8.16 -13.00
CA HIS A 25 -5.40 6.74 -13.29
C HIS A 25 -4.17 5.90 -12.96
N PRO A 26 -3.84 5.78 -11.66
CA PRO A 26 -2.70 5.00 -11.24
C PRO A 26 -2.87 3.52 -11.61
N PRO A 27 -1.78 2.79 -11.91
CA PRO A 27 -1.85 1.37 -12.24
C PRO A 27 -2.08 0.47 -11.03
N VAL A 28 -2.63 1.03 -9.95
CA VAL A 28 -2.87 0.36 -8.67
C VAL A 28 -4.00 -0.65 -8.83
N ILE A 29 -3.76 -1.87 -8.36
CA ILE A 29 -4.74 -2.96 -8.34
C ILE A 29 -5.00 -3.50 -6.93
N ARG A 30 -4.17 -3.14 -5.97
CA ARG A 30 -4.37 -3.49 -4.57
C ARG A 30 -3.73 -2.44 -3.68
N VAL A 31 -4.45 -2.07 -2.62
CA VAL A 31 -3.90 -1.29 -1.51
C VAL A 31 -4.25 -2.01 -0.22
N SER A 32 -3.31 -2.08 0.72
CA SER A 32 -3.57 -2.60 2.05
C SER A 32 -3.01 -1.71 3.14
N LEU A 33 -3.78 -1.59 4.24
CA LEU A 33 -3.40 -0.93 5.47
C LEU A 33 -3.42 -1.98 6.57
N VAL A 34 -2.30 -2.14 7.27
CA VAL A 34 -2.12 -3.19 8.28
C VAL A 34 -1.71 -2.58 9.60
N VAL A 35 -2.30 -3.09 10.67
CA VAL A 35 -1.81 -2.90 12.04
C VAL A 35 -1.53 -4.24 12.69
N GLY A 36 -0.47 -4.28 13.48
CA GLY A 36 -0.15 -5.44 14.31
C GLY A 36 -0.02 -5.06 15.77
N TRP A 37 -0.30 -6.02 16.64
CA TRP A 37 -0.18 -5.92 18.10
C TRP A 37 0.46 -7.18 18.69
N ALA A 38 0.85 -7.14 19.98
CA ALA A 38 1.61 -8.22 20.60
C ALA A 38 0.72 -9.34 21.15
N GLU A 39 -0.34 -8.98 21.90
CA GLU A 39 -1.17 -9.93 22.63
C GLU A 39 -2.25 -10.51 21.71
N PRO A 40 -2.29 -11.85 21.49
CA PRO A 40 -3.27 -12.45 20.61
C PRO A 40 -4.70 -12.24 21.07
N LEU A 41 -5.58 -11.78 20.18
CA LEU A 41 -7.03 -11.78 20.40
C LEU A 41 -7.56 -13.19 20.55
N GLN A 42 -8.42 -13.36 21.56
CA GLN A 42 -9.22 -14.55 21.73
C GLN A 42 -10.59 -14.36 21.05
N ASN A 43 -11.29 -15.44 20.71
CA ASN A 43 -12.66 -15.37 20.16
C ASN A 43 -12.81 -14.52 18.89
N LEU A 44 -11.88 -14.66 17.92
CA LEU A 44 -11.85 -13.90 16.68
C LEU A 44 -13.21 -13.84 15.93
N GLY A 45 -14.04 -14.89 16.07
CA GLY A 45 -15.38 -14.91 15.47
C GLY A 45 -16.30 -13.81 15.99
N GLU A 46 -16.29 -13.56 17.30
CA GLU A 46 -17.07 -12.50 17.93
C GLU A 46 -16.59 -11.10 17.50
N PHE A 47 -15.26 -10.94 17.36
CA PHE A 47 -14.70 -9.71 16.82
C PHE A 47 -15.07 -9.49 15.36
N ALA A 48 -15.08 -10.54 14.56
CA ALA A 48 -15.52 -10.48 13.17
C ALA A 48 -17.00 -10.06 13.06
N ASP A 49 -17.89 -10.53 13.96
CA ASP A 49 -19.29 -10.08 14.04
C ASP A 49 -19.39 -8.58 14.34
N ARG A 50 -18.64 -8.11 15.32
CA ARG A 50 -18.61 -6.69 15.69
C ARG A 50 -18.05 -5.80 14.57
N LEU A 51 -17.00 -6.27 13.90
CA LEU A 51 -16.45 -5.57 12.74
C LEU A 51 -17.45 -5.47 11.60
N GLN A 52 -18.12 -6.56 11.26
CA GLN A 52 -19.13 -6.57 10.22
C GLN A 52 -20.27 -5.60 10.53
N ALA A 53 -20.75 -5.59 11.77
CA ALA A 53 -21.79 -4.65 12.20
C ALA A 53 -21.33 -3.17 12.14
N ALA A 54 -20.05 -2.90 12.46
CA ALA A 54 -19.49 -1.55 12.45
C ALA A 54 -19.20 -1.03 11.04
N LEU A 55 -18.81 -1.91 10.11
CA LEU A 55 -18.49 -1.56 8.73
C LEU A 55 -19.75 -1.29 7.88
N GLY A 56 -20.91 -1.84 8.28
CA GLY A 56 -22.18 -1.56 7.63
C GLY A 56 -22.77 -2.72 6.82
N PRO A 57 -24.00 -2.53 6.31
CA PRO A 57 -24.79 -3.60 5.69
C PRO A 57 -24.23 -4.09 4.34
N GLU A 58 -23.34 -3.33 3.71
CA GLU A 58 -22.67 -3.74 2.47
C GLU A 58 -21.60 -4.83 2.68
N TRP A 59 -21.19 -5.08 3.93
CA TRP A 59 -20.21 -6.11 4.28
C TRP A 59 -20.93 -7.43 4.59
N THR A 60 -21.26 -8.17 3.55
CA THR A 60 -22.15 -9.33 3.64
C THR A 60 -21.45 -10.68 3.64
N GLU A 61 -20.25 -10.76 3.06
CA GLU A 61 -19.52 -12.01 2.97
C GLU A 61 -18.56 -12.17 4.14
N ARG A 62 -18.60 -13.33 4.76
CA ARG A 62 -17.74 -13.69 5.88
C ARG A 62 -17.22 -15.11 5.73
N SER A 63 -15.94 -15.31 5.89
CA SER A 63 -15.30 -16.61 5.85
C SER A 63 -14.13 -16.69 6.83
N ALA A 64 -13.87 -17.91 7.33
CA ALA A 64 -12.66 -18.19 8.08
C ALA A 64 -11.70 -19.00 7.19
N THR A 65 -10.44 -18.60 7.16
CA THR A 65 -9.39 -19.38 6.48
C THR A 65 -8.92 -20.52 7.37
N SER A 66 -8.26 -21.53 6.77
CA SER A 66 -7.61 -22.62 7.51
C SER A 66 -6.50 -22.14 8.47
N ALA A 67 -5.96 -20.96 8.25
CA ALA A 67 -4.96 -20.31 9.12
C ALA A 67 -5.58 -19.55 10.30
N GLY A 68 -6.92 -19.65 10.52
CA GLY A 68 -7.61 -18.97 11.61
C GLY A 68 -7.79 -17.45 11.38
N VAL A 69 -7.65 -16.97 10.15
CA VAL A 69 -7.90 -15.57 9.79
C VAL A 69 -9.35 -15.43 9.33
N TRP A 70 -10.08 -14.49 9.90
CA TRP A 70 -11.40 -14.09 9.43
C TRP A 70 -11.29 -13.07 8.32
N ARG A 71 -12.04 -13.30 7.26
CA ARG A 71 -12.16 -12.41 6.11
C ARG A 71 -13.60 -11.90 5.99
N LEU A 72 -13.76 -10.60 5.94
CA LEU A 72 -15.00 -9.90 5.62
C LEU A 72 -14.84 -9.25 4.26
N SER A 73 -15.83 -9.38 3.37
CA SER A 73 -15.81 -8.73 2.06
C SER A 73 -17.11 -7.97 1.85
N ASN A 74 -17.02 -6.83 1.15
CA ASN A 74 -18.19 -6.08 0.74
C ASN A 74 -18.88 -6.72 -0.48
N VAL A 75 -20.10 -6.28 -0.78
CA VAL A 75 -20.92 -6.80 -1.89
C VAL A 75 -20.22 -6.68 -3.24
N LEU A 76 -19.40 -5.63 -3.44
CA LEU A 76 -18.65 -5.40 -4.69
C LEU A 76 -17.39 -6.25 -4.76
N GLN A 77 -17.01 -6.92 -3.66
CA GLN A 77 -15.78 -7.72 -3.51
C GLN A 77 -14.48 -6.93 -3.76
N ASP A 78 -14.55 -5.61 -3.83
CA ASP A 78 -13.39 -4.72 -3.95
C ASP A 78 -12.85 -4.23 -2.61
N GLY A 79 -13.65 -4.32 -1.53
CA GLY A 79 -13.26 -4.08 -0.14
C GLY A 79 -13.15 -5.38 0.66
N CYS A 80 -12.07 -5.54 1.40
CA CYS A 80 -11.85 -6.70 2.25
C CYS A 80 -11.21 -6.29 3.57
N VAL A 81 -11.68 -6.86 4.68
CA VAL A 81 -11.05 -6.77 6.00
C VAL A 81 -10.62 -8.17 6.44
N GLN A 82 -9.37 -8.31 6.83
CA GLN A 82 -8.82 -9.56 7.36
C GLN A 82 -8.43 -9.37 8.82
N LEU A 83 -8.96 -10.22 9.69
CA LEU A 83 -8.70 -10.23 11.11
C LEU A 83 -7.99 -11.53 11.50
N GLY A 84 -6.72 -11.41 11.88
CA GLY A 84 -5.92 -12.45 12.51
C GLY A 84 -5.80 -12.24 14.02
N ALA A 85 -5.18 -13.20 14.71
CA ALA A 85 -5.00 -13.12 16.16
C ALA A 85 -4.20 -11.89 16.61
N THR A 86 -3.25 -11.43 15.80
CA THR A 86 -2.36 -10.30 16.11
C THR A 86 -2.32 -9.25 15.01
N THR A 87 -3.25 -9.28 14.05
CA THR A 87 -3.22 -8.37 12.89
C THR A 87 -4.63 -8.03 12.42
N LEU A 88 -4.80 -6.78 12.01
CA LEU A 88 -5.93 -6.31 11.21
C LEU A 88 -5.37 -5.76 9.90
N GLU A 89 -5.95 -6.19 8.79
CA GLU A 89 -5.66 -5.67 7.46
C GLU A 89 -6.95 -5.19 6.80
N VAL A 90 -6.93 -3.97 6.27
CA VAL A 90 -8.00 -3.43 5.42
C VAL A 90 -7.44 -3.30 4.02
N LEU A 91 -8.13 -3.93 3.06
CA LEU A 91 -7.67 -4.03 1.68
C LEU A 91 -8.71 -3.43 0.73
N TRP A 92 -8.20 -2.81 -0.32
CA TRP A 92 -8.91 -2.64 -1.56
C TRP A 92 -8.29 -3.54 -2.63
N LEU A 93 -9.14 -4.20 -3.41
CA LEU A 93 -8.77 -5.10 -4.50
C LEU A 93 -9.39 -4.53 -5.78
N GLY A 94 -8.57 -3.96 -6.64
CA GLY A 94 -8.98 -3.47 -7.94
C GLY A 94 -8.96 -4.58 -8.97
N ASP A 95 -10.12 -4.93 -9.51
CA ASP A 95 -10.20 -5.70 -10.74
C ASP A 95 -10.08 -4.79 -11.97
N ALA A 96 -9.90 -5.40 -13.14
CA ALA A 96 -9.84 -4.66 -14.40
C ALA A 96 -11.12 -3.83 -14.60
N GLY A 97 -11.03 -2.53 -14.32
CA GLY A 97 -12.13 -1.58 -14.45
C GLY A 97 -12.64 -0.96 -13.15
N SER A 98 -12.27 -1.47 -11.98
CA SER A 98 -12.60 -0.79 -10.72
C SER A 98 -11.68 0.41 -10.52
N ARG A 99 -12.30 1.55 -10.18
CA ARG A 99 -11.55 2.77 -9.89
C ARG A 99 -11.01 2.73 -8.47
N TYR A 100 -9.75 3.04 -8.29
CA TYR A 100 -9.14 3.20 -6.98
C TYR A 100 -9.92 4.27 -6.15
N PRO A 101 -10.42 3.91 -4.95
CA PRO A 101 -11.32 4.77 -4.16
C PRO A 101 -10.62 5.93 -3.46
N HIS A 102 -9.31 6.12 -3.68
CA HIS A 102 -8.41 7.00 -2.95
C HIS A 102 -8.09 6.53 -1.53
N TYR A 103 -6.94 6.96 -1.05
CA TYR A 103 -6.40 6.56 0.24
C TYR A 103 -7.30 6.93 1.41
N GLU A 104 -7.90 8.10 1.37
CA GLU A 104 -8.73 8.66 2.44
C GLU A 104 -9.92 7.74 2.75
N THR A 105 -10.58 7.21 1.73
CA THR A 105 -11.69 6.25 1.89
C THR A 105 -11.24 4.96 2.57
N LEU A 106 -10.08 4.42 2.18
CA LEU A 106 -9.51 3.22 2.81
C LEU A 106 -9.09 3.49 4.25
N ARG A 107 -8.52 4.67 4.50
CA ARG A 107 -8.12 5.11 5.83
C ARG A 107 -9.33 5.23 6.77
N ASP A 108 -10.42 5.79 6.31
CA ASP A 108 -11.66 5.91 7.09
C ASP A 108 -12.25 4.53 7.42
N GLY A 109 -12.26 3.61 6.46
CA GLY A 109 -12.63 2.22 6.70
C GLY A 109 -11.71 1.54 7.71
N PHE A 110 -10.40 1.78 7.61
CA PHE A 110 -9.41 1.28 8.56
C PHE A 110 -9.65 1.84 9.97
N VAL A 111 -9.89 3.14 10.11
CA VAL A 111 -10.19 3.79 11.40
C VAL A 111 -11.44 3.16 12.03
N THR A 112 -12.51 2.96 11.25
CA THR A 112 -13.74 2.31 11.73
C THR A 112 -13.45 0.91 12.26
N ALA A 113 -12.71 0.10 11.52
CA ALA A 113 -12.34 -1.25 11.92
C ALA A 113 -11.43 -1.24 13.16
N TRP A 114 -10.41 -0.39 13.18
CA TRP A 114 -9.45 -0.29 14.28
C TRP A 114 -10.10 0.16 15.59
N VAL A 115 -10.92 1.22 15.56
CA VAL A 115 -11.62 1.72 16.76
C VAL A 115 -12.54 0.66 17.35
N THR A 116 -13.15 -0.18 16.50
CA THR A 116 -13.99 -1.30 16.96
C THR A 116 -13.18 -2.32 17.77
N LEU A 117 -11.94 -2.60 17.37
CA LEU A 117 -11.04 -3.53 18.06
C LEU A 117 -10.32 -2.89 19.25
N ALA A 118 -9.93 -1.62 19.16
CA ALA A 118 -9.15 -0.92 20.18
C ALA A 118 -9.89 -0.79 21.52
N ARG A 119 -11.21 -0.99 21.55
CA ARG A 119 -12.02 -1.09 22.78
C ARG A 119 -11.55 -2.21 23.73
N GLU A 120 -10.79 -3.18 23.25
CA GLU A 120 -10.20 -4.26 24.03
C GLU A 120 -8.81 -3.92 24.60
N ASN A 121 -8.46 -2.65 24.67
CA ASN A 121 -7.15 -2.19 25.14
C ASN A 121 -5.96 -2.68 24.29
N LEU A 122 -6.19 -2.99 23.03
CA LEU A 122 -5.13 -3.40 22.11
C LEU A 122 -4.14 -2.24 21.90
N ARG A 123 -2.87 -2.55 22.07
CA ARG A 123 -1.80 -1.62 21.79
C ARG A 123 -1.16 -1.96 20.46
N ALA A 124 -1.34 -1.12 19.46
CA ALA A 124 -0.66 -1.24 18.18
C ALA A 124 0.86 -1.16 18.38
N THR A 125 1.60 -2.07 17.75
CA THR A 125 3.07 -2.13 17.83
C THR A 125 3.74 -1.87 16.49
N LYS A 126 3.06 -2.19 15.40
CA LYS A 126 3.58 -2.02 14.03
C LYS A 126 2.46 -1.63 13.08
N TRP A 127 2.85 -0.94 12.03
CA TRP A 127 1.98 -0.59 10.91
C TRP A 127 2.64 -0.95 9.58
N SER A 128 1.83 -1.11 8.54
CA SER A 128 2.31 -1.29 7.18
C SER A 128 1.29 -0.76 6.18
N VAL A 129 1.78 -0.18 5.11
CA VAL A 129 1.00 0.23 3.93
C VAL A 129 1.61 -0.45 2.71
N THR A 130 0.77 -1.06 1.88
CA THR A 130 1.22 -1.72 0.65
C THR A 130 0.40 -1.24 -0.54
N TYR A 131 1.09 -0.95 -1.65
CA TYR A 131 0.50 -0.68 -2.95
C TYR A 131 1.04 -1.70 -3.96
N VAL A 132 0.14 -2.40 -4.63
CA VAL A 132 0.50 -3.28 -5.74
C VAL A 132 0.00 -2.65 -7.02
N ASN A 133 0.92 -2.45 -7.96
CA ASN A 133 0.66 -1.87 -9.27
C ASN A 133 0.81 -2.96 -10.32
N ARG A 134 -0.12 -3.03 -11.25
CA ARG A 134 -0.03 -3.87 -12.44
C ARG A 134 0.19 -2.99 -13.65
N ILE A 135 1.29 -3.20 -14.34
CA ILE A 135 1.72 -2.41 -15.50
C ILE A 135 1.67 -3.33 -16.73
N PRO A 136 0.54 -3.38 -17.46
CA PRO A 136 0.36 -4.28 -18.58
C PRO A 136 1.29 -3.92 -19.74
N GLN A 137 1.70 -4.94 -20.49
CA GLN A 137 2.26 -4.76 -21.83
C GLN A 137 1.27 -3.98 -22.70
N GLY A 138 1.76 -3.14 -23.60
CA GLY A 138 0.91 -2.28 -24.42
C GLY A 138 0.61 -0.90 -23.81
N THR A 139 1.12 -0.63 -22.59
CA THR A 139 1.00 0.68 -21.91
C THR A 139 2.30 1.48 -22.05
N VAL A 140 3.06 1.63 -20.97
CA VAL A 140 4.35 2.33 -20.96
C VAL A 140 5.52 1.49 -21.51
N TRP A 141 5.27 0.24 -21.85
CA TRP A 141 6.24 -0.69 -22.44
C TRP A 141 5.57 -1.65 -23.42
N GLN A 142 6.33 -2.10 -24.45
CA GLN A 142 5.91 -3.07 -25.45
C GLN A 142 6.78 -4.33 -25.39
N THR A 143 8.06 -4.13 -25.13
CA THR A 143 9.07 -5.19 -25.09
C THR A 143 9.95 -5.02 -23.83
N PRO A 144 10.70 -6.03 -23.39
CA PRO A 144 11.66 -5.89 -22.31
C PRO A 144 12.72 -4.79 -22.51
N ALA A 145 12.99 -4.39 -23.75
CA ALA A 145 13.90 -3.27 -24.04
C ALA A 145 13.35 -1.92 -23.54
N ASP A 146 12.03 -1.80 -23.41
CA ASP A 146 11.36 -0.58 -22.95
C ASP A 146 11.30 -0.46 -21.41
N TRP A 147 11.79 -1.47 -20.68
CA TRP A 147 11.70 -1.48 -19.20
C TRP A 147 12.47 -0.35 -18.52
N SER A 148 13.26 0.40 -19.27
CA SER A 148 13.90 1.65 -18.80
C SER A 148 12.90 2.74 -18.35
N PHE A 149 11.58 2.55 -18.55
CA PHE A 149 10.55 3.41 -17.97
C PHE A 149 10.57 3.38 -16.43
N CYS A 150 11.06 2.30 -15.84
CA CYS A 150 11.33 2.16 -14.41
C CYS A 150 12.86 2.20 -14.19
N ARG A 151 13.33 3.16 -13.42
CA ARG A 151 14.76 3.39 -13.15
C ARG A 151 15.44 2.25 -12.38
N LEU A 152 14.66 1.38 -11.75
CA LEU A 152 15.18 0.21 -11.05
C LEU A 152 15.48 -0.94 -12.00
N LEU A 153 14.95 -0.89 -13.22
CA LEU A 153 15.19 -1.91 -14.21
C LEU A 153 16.38 -1.53 -15.09
N PRO A 154 17.37 -2.42 -15.22
CA PRO A 154 18.42 -2.22 -16.21
C PRO A 154 17.80 -2.29 -17.61
N SER A 155 18.35 -1.52 -18.56
CA SER A 155 18.07 -1.75 -19.96
C SER A 155 18.59 -3.15 -20.34
N LEU A 156 17.69 -4.10 -20.57
CA LEU A 156 18.06 -5.45 -20.95
C LEU A 156 18.44 -5.46 -22.43
N SER A 157 19.72 -5.43 -22.73
CA SER A 157 20.23 -5.83 -24.02
C SER A 157 20.20 -7.36 -24.10
N LEU A 158 19.07 -7.91 -24.57
CA LEU A 158 18.99 -9.35 -24.78
C LEU A 158 19.94 -9.73 -25.94
N PRO A 159 20.73 -10.81 -25.81
CA PRO A 159 21.50 -11.32 -26.91
C PRO A 159 20.56 -11.78 -28.02
N SER A 160 20.76 -11.18 -29.20
CA SER A 160 20.07 -11.37 -30.50
C SER A 160 18.91 -12.39 -30.61
N THR A 161 17.78 -11.91 -31.10
CA THR A 161 16.75 -12.51 -31.95
C THR A 161 15.93 -13.73 -31.50
N ALA A 162 16.33 -14.50 -30.49
CA ALA A 162 15.60 -15.72 -30.10
C ALA A 162 15.32 -15.86 -28.60
N ALA A 163 15.73 -14.90 -27.77
CA ALA A 163 15.54 -14.98 -26.33
C ALA A 163 14.38 -14.07 -25.87
N THR A 164 13.45 -14.64 -25.13
CA THR A 164 12.36 -13.91 -24.46
C THR A 164 12.55 -14.00 -22.94
N VAL A 165 12.28 -12.92 -22.21
CA VAL A 165 12.24 -12.96 -20.76
C VAL A 165 10.95 -13.66 -20.33
N ARG A 166 11.07 -14.86 -19.78
CA ARG A 166 9.92 -15.61 -19.27
C ARG A 166 9.52 -15.14 -17.86
N GLN A 167 10.52 -14.80 -17.05
CA GLN A 167 10.33 -14.39 -15.67
C GLN A 167 11.45 -13.47 -15.22
N MET A 168 11.12 -12.48 -14.44
CA MET A 168 12.05 -11.63 -13.71
C MET A 168 11.49 -11.39 -12.32
N HIS A 169 12.36 -11.37 -11.32
CA HIS A 169 12.03 -10.96 -9.97
C HIS A 169 13.21 -10.17 -9.40
N SER A 170 12.91 -9.04 -8.80
CA SER A 170 13.88 -8.19 -8.12
C SER A 170 13.27 -7.59 -6.86
N ARG A 171 14.07 -7.46 -5.80
CA ARG A 171 13.65 -6.90 -4.52
C ARG A 171 14.72 -5.99 -3.95
N TRP A 172 14.26 -4.89 -3.36
CA TRP A 172 15.08 -3.92 -2.62
C TRP A 172 14.40 -3.62 -1.29
N ASP A 173 15.17 -3.64 -0.20
CA ASP A 173 14.74 -3.24 1.13
C ASP A 173 15.57 -2.03 1.53
N LEU A 174 14.93 -0.90 1.79
CA LEU A 174 15.55 0.41 1.98
C LEU A 174 15.10 1.00 3.33
N ALA A 175 16.06 1.46 4.14
CA ALA A 175 15.75 2.25 5.32
C ALA A 175 15.32 3.67 4.91
N VAL A 176 14.24 4.18 5.50
CA VAL A 176 13.78 5.55 5.26
C VAL A 176 14.54 6.51 6.14
N THR A 177 15.31 7.40 5.52
CA THR A 177 16.17 8.36 6.25
C THR A 177 15.39 9.20 7.25
N GLY A 178 15.90 9.29 8.47
CA GLY A 178 15.30 10.09 9.54
C GLY A 178 14.07 9.47 10.22
N SER A 179 13.80 8.18 9.97
CA SER A 179 12.72 7.43 10.59
C SER A 179 13.16 6.01 10.96
N HIS A 180 12.30 5.27 11.65
CA HIS A 180 12.46 3.83 11.91
C HIS A 180 11.67 2.99 10.90
N ALA A 181 11.18 3.59 9.82
CA ALA A 181 10.45 2.89 8.79
C ALA A 181 11.39 2.31 7.72
N GLU A 182 10.92 1.26 7.08
CA GLU A 182 11.55 0.63 5.94
C GLU A 182 10.60 0.62 4.75
N ILE A 183 11.12 0.69 3.54
CA ILE A 183 10.36 0.51 2.32
C ILE A 183 10.94 -0.67 1.53
N SER A 184 10.09 -1.66 1.26
CA SER A 184 10.41 -2.77 0.38
C SER A 184 9.80 -2.52 -0.99
N ILE A 185 10.59 -2.69 -2.03
CA ILE A 185 10.18 -2.59 -3.43
C ILE A 185 10.37 -3.97 -4.05
N GLU A 186 9.32 -4.52 -4.61
CA GLU A 186 9.37 -5.81 -5.30
C GLU A 186 8.83 -5.65 -6.71
N LEU A 187 9.59 -6.10 -7.69
CA LEU A 187 9.23 -6.04 -9.09
C LEU A 187 9.28 -7.43 -9.69
N GLN A 188 8.18 -7.84 -10.31
CA GLN A 188 8.04 -9.14 -10.97
C GLN A 188 7.54 -8.96 -12.40
N HIS A 189 8.05 -9.75 -13.32
CA HIS A 189 7.49 -9.94 -14.65
C HIS A 189 6.90 -11.33 -14.75
N GLY A 190 5.70 -11.41 -15.32
CA GLY A 190 5.05 -12.69 -15.58
C GLY A 190 3.79 -12.52 -16.42
N GLY A 191 3.40 -13.57 -17.11
CA GLY A 191 2.12 -13.66 -17.80
C GLY A 191 1.01 -14.08 -16.84
N SER A 192 -0.20 -13.60 -17.08
CA SER A 192 -1.39 -14.19 -16.48
C SER A 192 -1.76 -15.44 -17.27
N GLU A 193 -1.78 -16.60 -16.63
CA GLU A 193 -2.20 -17.86 -17.27
C GLU A 193 -3.61 -17.76 -17.89
N ALA A 194 -4.48 -16.92 -17.30
CA ALA A 194 -5.86 -16.77 -17.75
C ALA A 194 -6.02 -15.86 -18.99
N SER A 195 -5.15 -14.87 -19.19
CA SER A 195 -5.31 -13.86 -20.26
C SER A 195 -4.20 -13.88 -21.30
N GLY A 196 -3.11 -14.60 -21.05
CA GLY A 196 -1.91 -14.58 -21.90
C GLY A 196 -1.20 -13.20 -21.97
N ALA A 197 -1.75 -12.18 -21.29
CA ALA A 197 -1.19 -10.84 -21.31
C ALA A 197 -0.05 -10.72 -20.28
N GLU A 198 1.11 -10.30 -20.77
CA GLU A 198 2.26 -10.02 -19.93
C GLU A 198 2.06 -8.73 -19.11
N ALA A 199 2.54 -8.73 -17.88
CA ALA A 199 2.55 -7.55 -17.03
C ALA A 199 3.80 -7.50 -16.16
N LEU A 200 4.16 -6.28 -15.76
CA LEU A 200 5.05 -6.03 -14.65
C LEU A 200 4.22 -5.74 -13.39
N TRP A 201 4.55 -6.41 -12.32
CA TRP A 201 3.94 -6.25 -11.01
C TRP A 201 4.93 -5.53 -10.11
N LEU A 202 4.57 -4.33 -9.66
CA LEU A 202 5.38 -3.52 -8.78
C LEU A 202 4.67 -3.40 -7.43
N SER A 203 5.22 -4.05 -6.41
CA SER A 203 4.77 -3.91 -5.03
C SER A 203 5.69 -2.95 -4.27
N LEU A 204 5.08 -2.00 -3.59
CA LEU A 204 5.73 -1.04 -2.70
C LEU A 204 5.10 -1.23 -1.31
N ASN A 205 5.92 -1.63 -0.34
CA ASN A 205 5.49 -1.79 1.05
C ASN A 205 6.32 -0.88 1.94
N CYS A 206 5.66 0.01 2.69
CA CYS A 206 6.29 0.80 3.73
C CYS A 206 5.75 0.37 5.09
N HIS A 207 6.64 0.11 6.02
CA HIS A 207 6.27 -0.39 7.34
C HIS A 207 7.20 0.16 8.43
N GLY A 208 6.71 0.13 9.66
CA GLY A 208 7.49 0.60 10.80
C GLY A 208 6.82 0.32 12.15
N PRO A 209 7.50 0.66 13.24
CA PRO A 209 6.93 0.62 14.58
C PRO A 209 5.90 1.75 14.75
N VAL A 210 4.92 1.51 15.64
CA VAL A 210 4.00 2.57 16.08
C VAL A 210 4.70 3.40 17.15
N ALA A 211 4.69 4.72 16.98
CA ALA A 211 5.19 5.64 18.01
C ALA A 211 4.29 5.62 19.25
N ASP A 212 4.90 5.83 20.41
CA ASP A 212 4.19 5.89 21.72
C ASP A 212 3.42 7.21 21.89
N CYS A 213 2.46 7.47 20.98
CA CYS A 213 1.54 8.59 21.06
C CYS A 213 0.16 8.17 20.54
N GLU A 214 -0.87 8.90 20.91
CA GLU A 214 -2.27 8.58 20.59
C GLU A 214 -2.51 8.47 19.07
N THR A 215 -1.85 9.32 18.27
CA THR A 215 -1.98 9.36 16.82
C THR A 215 -0.95 8.50 16.08
N GLY A 216 0.00 7.88 16.80
CA GLY A 216 1.18 7.24 16.21
C GLY A 216 0.91 6.18 15.15
N LEU A 217 -0.21 5.45 15.26
CA LEU A 217 -0.61 4.47 14.26
C LEU A 217 -1.05 5.16 12.95
N LEU A 218 -1.94 6.14 13.04
CA LEU A 218 -2.48 6.82 11.85
C LEU A 218 -1.41 7.68 11.17
N ASP A 219 -0.58 8.36 11.97
CA ASP A 219 0.57 9.11 11.47
C ASP A 219 1.56 8.18 10.74
N GLY A 220 1.75 6.96 11.25
CA GLY A 220 2.57 5.93 10.59
C GLY A 220 2.00 5.48 9.25
N LEU A 221 0.70 5.23 9.16
CA LEU A 221 0.03 4.86 7.90
C LEU A 221 0.10 6.00 6.88
N ASP A 222 -0.18 7.24 7.30
CA ASP A 222 -0.11 8.42 6.45
C ASP A 222 1.32 8.68 5.95
N PHE A 223 2.31 8.50 6.83
CA PHE A 223 3.72 8.53 6.46
C PHE A 223 4.07 7.44 5.44
N GLY A 224 3.62 6.20 5.68
CA GLY A 224 3.86 5.08 4.78
C GLY A 224 3.31 5.33 3.37
N ARG A 225 2.06 5.80 3.27
CA ARG A 225 1.48 6.22 1.98
C ARG A 225 2.34 7.28 1.29
N LEU A 226 2.74 8.32 2.02
CA LEU A 226 3.56 9.40 1.46
C LEU A 226 4.88 8.87 0.89
N GLN A 227 5.57 7.98 1.62
CA GLN A 227 6.82 7.38 1.15
C GLN A 227 6.61 6.53 -0.10
N ILE A 228 5.55 5.72 -0.15
CA ILE A 228 5.22 4.89 -1.32
C ILE A 228 4.98 5.74 -2.56
N VAL A 229 4.14 6.78 -2.47
CA VAL A 229 3.81 7.62 -3.62
C VAL A 229 5.03 8.41 -4.12
N ARG A 230 5.87 8.91 -3.20
CA ARG A 230 7.13 9.56 -3.56
C ARG A 230 8.09 8.60 -4.25
N THR A 231 8.27 7.41 -3.68
CA THR A 231 9.14 6.38 -4.26
C THR A 231 8.64 5.96 -5.64
N PHE A 232 7.34 5.70 -5.81
CA PHE A 232 6.76 5.38 -7.12
C PHE A 232 7.09 6.47 -8.15
N ARG A 233 6.84 7.73 -7.81
CA ARG A 233 7.15 8.87 -8.68
C ARG A 233 8.63 8.95 -9.05
N GLU A 234 9.52 8.69 -8.09
CA GLU A 234 10.97 8.83 -8.29
C GLU A 234 11.57 7.70 -9.12
N ILE A 235 11.04 6.47 -8.98
CA ILE A 235 11.52 5.32 -9.74
C ILE A 235 10.97 5.29 -11.17
N MET A 236 9.86 5.99 -11.45
CA MET A 236 9.28 6.09 -12.78
C MET A 236 9.92 7.24 -13.58
N THR A 237 10.03 7.07 -14.90
CA THR A 237 10.44 8.16 -15.78
C THR A 237 9.35 9.24 -15.86
N PRO A 238 9.70 10.49 -16.26
CA PRO A 238 8.70 11.53 -16.48
C PRO A 238 7.60 11.12 -17.48
N ALA A 239 7.96 10.39 -18.52
CA ALA A 239 7.00 9.91 -19.53
C ALA A 239 6.00 8.91 -18.94
N ALA A 240 6.46 7.96 -18.11
CA ALA A 240 5.59 7.01 -17.43
C ALA A 240 4.68 7.72 -16.40
N ASN A 241 5.22 8.65 -15.64
CA ASN A 241 4.43 9.47 -14.71
C ASN A 241 3.34 10.27 -15.45
N ALA A 242 3.66 10.88 -16.61
CA ALA A 242 2.70 11.60 -17.44
C ALA A 242 1.62 10.68 -18.01
N TYR A 243 1.98 9.46 -18.41
CA TYR A 243 1.03 8.46 -18.92
C TYR A 243 -0.08 8.14 -17.90
N TRP A 244 0.24 8.07 -16.61
CA TRP A 244 -0.73 7.83 -15.54
C TRP A 244 -1.38 9.10 -15.00
N GLY A 245 -1.17 10.25 -15.65
CA GLY A 245 -1.79 11.51 -15.32
C GLY A 245 -1.30 12.07 -13.97
N LEU A 246 0.03 12.04 -13.75
CA LEU A 246 0.60 12.73 -12.59
C LEU A 246 0.15 14.19 -12.58
N LEU A 247 -0.71 14.52 -11.61
CA LEU A 247 -1.25 15.86 -11.49
C LEU A 247 -0.14 16.84 -11.11
N PRO A 248 -0.05 18.00 -11.83
CA PRO A 248 0.84 19.05 -11.43
C PRO A 248 0.45 19.51 -10.02
N HIS A 249 1.47 19.74 -9.21
CA HIS A 249 1.28 20.30 -7.88
C HIS A 249 0.42 21.58 -8.01
N ARG A 250 -0.80 21.57 -7.51
CA ARG A 250 -1.57 22.82 -7.37
C ARG A 250 -0.82 23.64 -6.32
N SER A 251 0.07 24.51 -6.78
CA SER A 251 0.53 25.62 -5.96
C SER A 251 -0.72 26.35 -5.51
N ALA A 252 -0.90 26.49 -4.19
CA ALA A 252 -1.91 27.41 -3.70
C ALA A 252 -1.69 28.71 -4.45
N VAL A 253 -2.64 29.05 -5.32
CA VAL A 253 -2.67 30.36 -5.95
C VAL A 253 -2.85 31.32 -4.79
N GLU A 254 -1.78 32.03 -4.44
CA GLU A 254 -1.88 33.22 -3.62
C GLU A 254 -2.94 34.09 -4.31
N GLY A 255 -4.11 34.15 -3.69
CA GLY A 255 -5.17 35.06 -4.12
C GLY A 255 -4.69 36.49 -3.95
N PRO A 256 -5.20 37.39 -4.78
CA PRO A 256 -4.84 38.81 -4.78
C PRO A 256 -5.20 39.51 -3.47
#